data_92e21a42216c0f6a73a8837c74e58177
#
_entry.id   92e21a42216c0f6a73a8837c74e58177
#
_cell.length_a   1.000
_cell.length_b   1.000
_cell.length_c   1.000
_cell.angle_alpha   90.00
_cell.angle_beta   90.00
_cell.angle_gamma   90.00
#
_symmetry.space_group_name_H-M   'P 1'
#
loop_
_entity.id
_entity.type
_entity.pdbx_description
1 polymer ?
#
loop_
_entity_poly.entity_id
_entity_poly.type
_entity_poly.pdbx_seq_one_letter_code
_entity_poly.pdbx_strand_id
1 'polypeptide(L)'
;MQLTHSKNPFLTPAEMIGFAILAGIIFVALPMGLDSFRLNLFGKYLTYAFVAVGLVLCWGAGGILSLGQGIFFGLGGYCMAMFLKLEASTPENTSIQSTPGIPDFMDWNQLTALPWWWEPFNYLPLALLAVLIVPSALAFVVGYAMFRRRVGGVYFAIITQALVSVLTILIIGQQGYTGGINGMTDLRTLLGWDIRTDEAKTTLYFVNGVLLFGCLFLAQYVRRSKLGRVLIAMRDQEERVRFSGYDVASFKVFVFCLGAAMAAVGGAMFTLQVGFMSPTLIGIVPSIEMVIFCAVGGRHSILGAVYGALLVNWAKTTFSESFPELWLLGLGGLFIAVVLVFPNGLAGIYDDWVKRPIVNLLNRQRGREAGVGLPAGAPAE
;
A
#
# COMPACT_ATOMS: atom_id res chain seq x y z
N MET A 1 -27.24 -1.70 22.55
CA MET A 1 -26.15 -2.07 21.65
C MET A 1 -25.74 -3.49 21.97
N GLN A 2 -26.39 -4.50 21.38
CA GLN A 2 -26.11 -5.91 21.64
C GLN A 2 -24.86 -6.31 20.85
N LEU A 3 -23.79 -6.57 21.56
CA LEU A 3 -22.58 -7.20 21.04
C LEU A 3 -22.89 -8.68 20.75
N THR A 4 -23.29 -8.98 19.52
CA THR A 4 -23.35 -10.36 19.06
C THR A 4 -21.92 -10.92 19.05
N HIS A 5 -21.61 -11.77 20.02
CA HIS A 5 -20.42 -12.62 20.02
C HIS A 5 -20.49 -13.56 18.81
N SER A 6 -19.94 -13.15 17.67
CA SER A 6 -19.66 -14.07 16.58
C SER A 6 -18.57 -15.03 17.04
N LYS A 7 -18.89 -16.33 17.08
CA LYS A 7 -17.97 -17.42 17.48
C LYS A 7 -16.83 -17.67 16.48
N ASN A 8 -16.79 -16.96 15.34
CA ASN A 8 -15.70 -17.06 14.37
C ASN A 8 -14.89 -15.73 14.33
N PRO A 9 -13.70 -15.69 14.93
CA PRO A 9 -12.92 -14.45 15.07
C PRO A 9 -12.31 -13.94 13.77
N PHE A 10 -12.21 -14.74 12.71
CA PHE A 10 -11.33 -14.41 11.59
C PHE A 10 -12.02 -13.84 10.35
N LEU A 11 -13.12 -14.38 9.86
CA LEU A 11 -13.78 -13.93 8.62
C LEU A 11 -15.30 -14.15 8.71
N THR A 12 -16.09 -13.18 8.25
CA THR A 12 -17.52 -13.43 8.00
C THR A 12 -17.68 -14.22 6.71
N PRO A 13 -18.77 -14.98 6.50
CA PRO A 13 -19.00 -15.71 5.25
C PRO A 13 -18.91 -14.82 3.99
N ALA A 14 -19.40 -13.59 4.08
CA ALA A 14 -19.32 -12.62 2.99
C ALA A 14 -17.86 -12.18 2.70
N GLU A 15 -17.05 -11.98 3.74
CA GLU A 15 -15.63 -11.68 3.56
C GLU A 15 -14.88 -12.89 2.98
N MET A 16 -15.19 -14.12 3.41
CA MET A 16 -14.59 -15.33 2.82
C MET A 16 -14.86 -15.44 1.33
N ILE A 17 -16.10 -15.19 0.92
CA ILE A 17 -16.46 -15.16 -0.50
C ILE A 17 -15.68 -14.06 -1.23
N GLY A 18 -15.58 -12.87 -0.64
CA GLY A 18 -14.81 -11.76 -1.23
C GLY A 18 -13.32 -12.09 -1.41
N PHE A 19 -12.68 -12.71 -0.39
CA PHE A 19 -11.29 -13.19 -0.49
C PHE A 19 -11.14 -14.30 -1.53
N ALA A 20 -12.09 -15.24 -1.62
CA ALA A 20 -12.06 -16.31 -2.61
C ALA A 20 -12.21 -15.77 -4.04
N ILE A 21 -13.12 -14.80 -4.26
CA ILE A 21 -13.28 -14.13 -5.56
C ILE A 21 -11.98 -13.40 -5.94
N LEU A 22 -11.40 -12.62 -5.01
CA LEU A 22 -10.15 -11.91 -5.25
C LEU A 22 -9.01 -12.89 -5.60
N ALA A 23 -8.90 -14.02 -4.86
CA ALA A 23 -7.93 -15.07 -5.16
C ALA A 23 -8.17 -15.68 -6.54
N GLY A 24 -9.41 -16.00 -6.89
CA GLY A 24 -9.77 -16.50 -8.22
C GLY A 24 -9.41 -15.52 -9.34
N ILE A 25 -9.62 -14.23 -9.13
CA ILE A 25 -9.23 -13.19 -10.10
C ILE A 25 -7.71 -13.15 -10.25
N ILE A 26 -6.95 -13.00 -9.14
CA ILE A 26 -5.49 -12.82 -9.18
C ILE A 26 -4.77 -14.08 -9.63
N PHE A 27 -5.13 -15.26 -9.13
CA PHE A 27 -4.36 -16.49 -9.40
C PHE A 27 -4.86 -17.31 -10.58
N VAL A 28 -6.10 -17.08 -11.06
CA VAL A 28 -6.68 -17.86 -12.16
C VAL A 28 -7.09 -16.98 -13.32
N ALA A 29 -8.00 -16.03 -13.12
CA ALA A 29 -8.60 -15.28 -14.22
C ALA A 29 -7.60 -14.39 -14.97
N LEU A 30 -6.77 -13.62 -14.24
CA LEU A 30 -5.77 -12.75 -14.86
C LEU A 30 -4.66 -13.52 -15.58
N PRO A 31 -4.03 -14.57 -15.01
CA PRO A 31 -3.00 -15.32 -15.70
C PRO A 31 -3.51 -16.10 -16.92
N MET A 32 -4.77 -16.55 -16.92
CA MET A 32 -5.37 -17.27 -18.06
C MET A 32 -5.91 -16.35 -19.16
N GLY A 33 -6.30 -15.12 -18.78
CA GLY A 33 -6.95 -14.18 -19.70
C GLY A 33 -6.03 -13.14 -20.33
N LEU A 34 -4.81 -12.96 -19.80
CA LEU A 34 -3.90 -11.90 -20.19
C LEU A 34 -2.60 -12.46 -20.79
N ASP A 35 -2.05 -11.74 -21.76
CA ASP A 35 -0.70 -11.97 -22.27
C ASP A 35 0.37 -11.56 -21.24
N SER A 36 1.61 -12.04 -21.40
CA SER A 36 2.73 -11.81 -20.48
C SER A 36 2.97 -10.33 -20.20
N PHE A 37 2.83 -9.47 -21.21
CA PHE A 37 3.02 -8.02 -21.04
C PHE A 37 1.96 -7.41 -20.11
N ARG A 38 0.68 -7.70 -20.35
CA ARG A 38 -0.42 -7.21 -19.52
C ARG A 38 -0.41 -7.82 -18.13
N LEU A 39 -0.02 -9.09 -18.01
CA LEU A 39 0.13 -9.73 -16.71
C LEU A 39 1.22 -9.04 -15.86
N ASN A 40 2.36 -8.70 -16.47
CA ASN A 40 3.41 -7.92 -15.80
C ASN A 40 2.91 -6.53 -15.35
N LEU A 41 2.08 -5.89 -16.17
CA LEU A 41 1.46 -4.61 -15.83
C LEU A 41 0.51 -4.75 -14.62
N PHE A 42 -0.29 -5.82 -14.57
CA PHE A 42 -1.11 -6.12 -13.40
C PHE A 42 -0.25 -6.48 -12.17
N GLY A 43 0.89 -7.15 -12.36
CA GLY A 43 1.89 -7.36 -11.30
C GLY A 43 2.33 -6.03 -10.65
N LYS A 44 2.61 -5.02 -11.47
CA LYS A 44 2.87 -3.66 -11.01
C LYS A 44 1.68 -3.06 -10.24
N TYR A 45 0.44 -3.25 -10.69
CA TYR A 45 -0.74 -2.73 -9.97
C TYR A 45 -0.94 -3.39 -8.61
N LEU A 46 -0.64 -4.70 -8.49
CA LEU A 46 -0.68 -5.42 -7.22
C LEU A 46 0.27 -4.81 -6.18
N THR A 47 1.42 -4.28 -6.60
CA THR A 47 2.37 -3.65 -5.66
C THR A 47 1.78 -2.41 -4.97
N TYR A 48 0.96 -1.65 -5.67
CA TYR A 48 0.25 -0.50 -5.07
C TYR A 48 -0.89 -0.92 -4.15
N ALA A 49 -1.43 -2.12 -4.31
CA ALA A 49 -2.45 -2.64 -3.41
C ALA A 49 -1.94 -2.83 -1.97
N PHE A 50 -0.64 -3.12 -1.76
CA PHE A 50 -0.04 -3.16 -0.42
C PHE A 50 -0.17 -1.81 0.30
N VAL A 51 0.09 -0.73 -0.41
CA VAL A 51 -0.05 0.63 0.14
C VAL A 51 -1.50 0.92 0.49
N ALA A 52 -2.43 0.56 -0.41
CA ALA A 52 -3.85 0.76 -0.18
C ALA A 52 -4.36 -0.01 1.05
N VAL A 53 -3.89 -1.25 1.26
CA VAL A 53 -4.19 -2.06 2.46
C VAL A 53 -3.63 -1.41 3.72
N GLY A 54 -2.38 -0.93 3.69
CA GLY A 54 -1.76 -0.17 4.79
C GLY A 54 -2.56 1.09 5.13
N LEU A 55 -3.03 1.82 4.11
CA LEU A 55 -3.87 3.02 4.28
C LEU A 55 -5.23 2.71 4.90
N VAL A 56 -5.85 1.56 4.59
CA VAL A 56 -7.11 1.16 5.27
C VAL A 56 -6.90 1.01 6.77
N LEU A 57 -5.76 0.49 7.21
CA LEU A 57 -5.45 0.40 8.64
C LEU A 57 -5.19 1.78 9.26
N CYS A 58 -4.39 2.61 8.61
CA CYS A 58 -4.05 3.95 9.13
C CYS A 58 -5.25 4.89 9.07
N TRP A 59 -5.84 5.07 7.89
CA TRP A 59 -6.91 6.02 7.66
C TRP A 59 -8.28 5.45 8.03
N GLY A 60 -8.60 4.25 7.53
CA GLY A 60 -9.91 3.64 7.73
C GLY A 60 -10.17 3.23 9.18
N ALA A 61 -9.22 2.58 9.85
CA ALA A 61 -9.36 2.13 11.21
C ALA A 61 -8.83 3.14 12.24
N GLY A 62 -7.64 3.74 11.98
CA GLY A 62 -6.96 4.64 12.91
C GLY A 62 -7.34 6.12 12.78
N GLY A 63 -8.06 6.53 11.72
CA GLY A 63 -8.38 7.94 11.47
C GLY A 63 -7.19 8.82 11.08
N ILE A 64 -6.07 8.21 10.68
CA ILE A 64 -4.81 8.90 10.36
C ILE A 64 -4.66 8.95 8.85
N LEU A 65 -4.93 10.10 8.25
CA LEU A 65 -4.68 10.32 6.82
C LEU A 65 -3.22 10.77 6.63
N SER A 66 -2.41 9.93 6.01
CA SER A 66 -1.06 10.26 5.58
C SER A 66 -1.02 10.43 4.05
N LEU A 67 -0.54 11.57 3.60
CA LEU A 67 -0.26 11.84 2.19
C LEU A 67 1.21 11.53 1.82
N GLY A 68 1.93 10.86 2.71
CA GLY A 68 3.36 10.56 2.56
C GLY A 68 3.68 9.08 2.32
N GLN A 69 2.73 8.27 1.87
CA GLN A 69 2.95 6.82 1.72
C GLN A 69 3.98 6.48 0.64
N GLY A 70 4.15 7.33 -0.36
CA GLY A 70 5.18 7.18 -1.38
C GLY A 70 6.61 7.11 -0.82
N ILE A 71 6.89 7.76 0.32
CA ILE A 71 8.19 7.67 0.99
C ILE A 71 8.49 6.23 1.41
N PHE A 72 7.54 5.60 2.10
CA PHE A 72 7.74 4.25 2.64
C PHE A 72 7.81 3.22 1.51
N PHE A 73 6.97 3.38 0.51
CA PHE A 73 7.03 2.61 -0.73
C PHE A 73 8.39 2.77 -1.42
N GLY A 74 8.84 4.02 -1.60
CA GLY A 74 10.10 4.33 -2.23
C GLY A 74 11.30 3.81 -1.46
N LEU A 75 11.36 4.03 -0.15
CA LEU A 75 12.48 3.52 0.68
C LEU A 75 12.57 2.00 0.64
N GLY A 76 11.43 1.29 0.71
CA GLY A 76 11.42 -0.17 0.53
C GLY A 76 11.94 -0.59 -0.84
N GLY A 77 11.52 0.12 -1.89
CA GLY A 77 12.01 -0.08 -3.25
C GLY A 77 13.52 0.18 -3.39
N TYR A 78 14.03 1.28 -2.82
CA TYR A 78 15.46 1.60 -2.84
C TYR A 78 16.32 0.57 -2.09
N CYS A 79 15.84 0.04 -0.96
CA CYS A 79 16.54 -1.03 -0.25
C CYS A 79 16.67 -2.29 -1.12
N MET A 80 15.61 -2.69 -1.82
CA MET A 80 15.66 -3.82 -2.75
C MET A 80 16.51 -3.51 -3.99
N ALA A 81 16.33 -2.30 -4.57
CA ALA A 81 17.10 -1.86 -5.74
C ALA A 81 18.59 -1.88 -5.50
N MET A 82 19.03 -1.46 -4.30
CA MET A 82 20.47 -1.47 -3.96
C MET A 82 21.05 -2.88 -3.90
N PHE A 83 20.32 -3.84 -3.33
CA PHE A 83 20.74 -5.24 -3.35
C PHE A 83 20.92 -5.74 -4.79
N LEU A 84 19.92 -5.56 -5.65
CA LEU A 84 19.97 -6.01 -7.05
C LEU A 84 21.08 -5.30 -7.83
N LYS A 85 21.31 -4.02 -7.53
CA LYS A 85 22.37 -3.24 -8.20
C LYS A 85 23.77 -3.69 -7.80
N LEU A 86 23.98 -4.01 -6.51
CA LEU A 86 25.24 -4.56 -6.02
C LEU A 86 25.51 -5.95 -6.58
N GLU A 87 24.48 -6.81 -6.65
CA GLU A 87 24.61 -8.13 -7.26
C GLU A 87 25.03 -8.05 -8.73
N ALA A 88 24.49 -7.09 -9.49
CA ALA A 88 24.85 -6.86 -10.89
C ALA A 88 26.25 -6.22 -11.06
N SER A 89 26.80 -5.59 -10.01
CA SER A 89 28.02 -4.80 -10.06
C SER A 89 29.26 -5.62 -9.62
N THR A 90 29.39 -6.87 -10.09
CA THR A 90 30.61 -7.68 -9.85
C THR A 90 31.80 -7.09 -10.60
N PRO A 91 33.06 -7.27 -10.12
CA PRO A 91 34.24 -6.79 -10.81
C PRO A 91 34.36 -7.28 -12.27
N GLU A 92 33.80 -8.46 -12.57
CA GLU A 92 33.81 -9.03 -13.92
C GLU A 92 32.85 -8.26 -14.84
N ASN A 93 31.60 -7.94 -14.35
CA ASN A 93 30.59 -7.23 -15.11
C ASN A 93 30.91 -5.73 -15.27
N THR A 94 31.71 -5.18 -14.40
CA THR A 94 32.10 -3.75 -14.34
C THR A 94 33.54 -3.48 -14.74
N SER A 95 34.18 -4.41 -15.42
CA SER A 95 35.61 -4.34 -15.82
C SER A 95 35.97 -3.12 -16.69
N ILE A 96 34.98 -2.51 -17.36
CA ILE A 96 35.17 -1.32 -18.22
C ILE A 96 35.11 -0.02 -17.40
N GLN A 97 34.62 -0.05 -16.16
CA GLN A 97 34.48 1.11 -15.29
C GLN A 97 35.85 1.53 -14.71
N SER A 98 35.95 2.79 -14.29
CA SER A 98 37.15 3.31 -13.63
C SER A 98 37.43 2.61 -12.30
N THR A 99 36.36 2.21 -11.61
CA THR A 99 36.43 1.47 -10.34
C THR A 99 35.56 0.20 -10.45
N PRO A 100 36.13 -0.94 -10.84
CA PRO A 100 35.38 -2.20 -10.92
C PRO A 100 34.85 -2.64 -9.55
N GLY A 101 33.62 -3.22 -9.54
CA GLY A 101 32.99 -3.76 -8.33
C GLY A 101 32.06 -2.79 -7.60
N ILE A 102 31.82 -1.58 -8.12
CA ILE A 102 30.83 -0.64 -7.59
C ILE A 102 29.73 -0.37 -8.62
N PRO A 103 28.54 0.08 -8.17
CA PRO A 103 27.46 0.51 -9.07
C PRO A 103 27.91 1.61 -10.06
N ASP A 104 27.42 1.55 -11.30
CA ASP A 104 27.74 2.48 -12.37
C ASP A 104 27.50 3.96 -12.01
N PHE A 105 26.36 4.27 -11.34
CA PHE A 105 26.08 5.63 -10.91
C PHE A 105 27.06 6.16 -9.85
N MET A 106 27.69 5.28 -9.06
CA MET A 106 28.74 5.66 -8.13
C MET A 106 30.05 5.97 -8.86
N ASP A 107 30.44 5.12 -9.82
CA ASP A 107 31.64 5.30 -10.65
C ASP A 107 31.54 6.61 -11.47
N TRP A 108 30.37 6.88 -12.08
CA TRP A 108 30.13 8.15 -12.82
C TRP A 108 30.23 9.40 -11.93
N ASN A 109 29.96 9.29 -10.64
CA ASN A 109 30.14 10.35 -9.66
C ASN A 109 31.49 10.29 -8.94
N GLN A 110 32.48 9.57 -9.50
CA GLN A 110 33.87 9.49 -9.01
C GLN A 110 33.99 8.95 -7.58
N LEU A 111 33.06 8.13 -7.13
CA LEU A 111 33.22 7.38 -5.89
C LEU A 111 34.16 6.20 -6.15
N THR A 112 35.13 6.01 -5.28
CA THR A 112 36.13 4.96 -5.40
C THR A 112 35.88 3.78 -4.47
N ALA A 113 34.94 3.89 -3.55
CA ALA A 113 34.62 2.83 -2.61
C ALA A 113 33.12 2.81 -2.31
N LEU A 114 32.59 1.63 -2.00
CA LEU A 114 31.23 1.48 -1.52
C LEU A 114 31.10 2.09 -0.12
N PRO A 115 30.14 2.98 0.15
CA PRO A 115 29.88 3.51 1.49
C PRO A 115 29.49 2.40 2.46
N TRP A 116 29.97 2.47 3.70
CA TRP A 116 29.75 1.46 4.75
C TRP A 116 28.27 1.14 5.01
N TRP A 117 27.36 2.11 4.80
CA TRP A 117 25.91 1.91 4.98
C TRP A 117 25.25 1.12 3.84
N TRP A 118 25.93 0.99 2.69
CA TRP A 118 25.49 0.15 1.58
C TRP A 118 26.09 -1.27 1.62
N GLU A 119 27.15 -1.51 2.37
CA GLU A 119 27.80 -2.83 2.48
C GLU A 119 26.83 -3.95 2.94
N PRO A 120 25.88 -3.72 3.92
CA PRO A 120 24.93 -4.75 4.33
C PRO A 120 24.02 -5.24 3.20
N PHE A 121 23.82 -4.42 2.18
CA PHE A 121 22.96 -4.76 1.03
C PHE A 121 23.60 -5.76 0.04
N ASN A 122 24.82 -6.21 0.27
CA ASN A 122 25.37 -7.37 -0.44
C ASN A 122 24.69 -8.69 -0.06
N TYR A 123 23.95 -8.72 1.05
CA TYR A 123 23.30 -9.91 1.55
C TYR A 123 21.77 -9.76 1.47
N LEU A 124 21.08 -10.65 0.72
CA LEU A 124 19.62 -10.60 0.56
C LEU A 124 18.86 -10.58 1.91
N PRO A 125 19.18 -11.41 2.93
CA PRO A 125 18.46 -11.36 4.20
C PRO A 125 18.54 -9.99 4.89
N LEU A 126 19.71 -9.31 4.80
CA LEU A 126 19.88 -7.97 5.36
C LEU A 126 19.12 -6.91 4.56
N ALA A 127 19.09 -7.04 3.23
CA ALA A 127 18.30 -6.16 2.36
C ALA A 127 16.80 -6.31 2.65
N LEU A 128 16.27 -7.54 2.80
CA LEU A 128 14.88 -7.80 3.16
C LEU A 128 14.54 -7.23 4.56
N LEU A 129 15.45 -7.36 5.50
CA LEU A 129 15.29 -6.78 6.84
C LEU A 129 15.30 -5.25 6.77
N ALA A 130 16.17 -4.65 5.95
CA ALA A 130 16.20 -3.22 5.72
C ALA A 130 14.92 -2.70 5.06
N VAL A 131 14.32 -3.44 4.12
CA VAL A 131 13.01 -3.12 3.52
C VAL A 131 11.95 -2.91 4.60
N LEU A 132 11.97 -3.68 5.68
CA LEU A 132 11.00 -3.54 6.78
C LEU A 132 11.43 -2.50 7.81
N ILE A 133 12.71 -2.49 8.20
CA ILE A 133 13.21 -1.66 9.31
C ILE A 133 13.35 -0.19 8.90
N VAL A 134 13.96 0.12 7.74
CA VAL A 134 14.27 1.51 7.38
C VAL A 134 13.00 2.36 7.24
N PRO A 135 11.99 1.96 6.46
CA PRO A 135 10.74 2.72 6.37
C PRO A 135 9.96 2.76 7.69
N SER A 136 9.95 1.65 8.45
CA SER A 136 9.26 1.59 9.74
C SER A 136 9.93 2.46 10.80
N ALA A 137 11.27 2.55 10.82
CA ALA A 137 12.01 3.43 11.70
C ALA A 137 11.72 4.91 11.39
N LEU A 138 11.70 5.28 10.10
CA LEU A 138 11.29 6.63 9.70
C LEU A 138 9.85 6.92 10.11
N ALA A 139 8.93 5.98 9.87
CA ALA A 139 7.54 6.11 10.31
C ALA A 139 7.42 6.24 11.83
N PHE A 140 8.23 5.48 12.58
CA PHE A 140 8.28 5.59 14.05
C PHE A 140 8.74 6.97 14.50
N VAL A 141 9.85 7.47 13.96
CA VAL A 141 10.40 8.79 14.33
C VAL A 141 9.38 9.89 14.04
N VAL A 142 8.84 9.93 12.83
CA VAL A 142 7.86 10.94 12.41
C VAL A 142 6.55 10.79 13.20
N GLY A 143 6.02 9.58 13.28
CA GLY A 143 4.76 9.30 14.01
C GLY A 143 4.88 9.61 15.50
N TYR A 144 5.99 9.20 16.13
CA TYR A 144 6.23 9.49 17.56
C TYR A 144 6.32 10.99 17.82
N ALA A 145 7.12 11.71 17.03
CA ALA A 145 7.28 13.16 17.17
C ALA A 145 5.94 13.90 17.00
N MET A 146 5.09 13.47 16.07
CA MET A 146 3.83 14.13 15.75
C MET A 146 2.71 13.77 16.74
N PHE A 147 2.48 12.47 16.98
CA PHE A 147 1.33 12.02 17.79
C PHE A 147 1.53 12.31 19.28
N ARG A 148 2.77 12.30 19.78
CA ARG A 148 3.08 12.75 21.14
C ARG A 148 2.76 14.24 21.35
N ARG A 149 2.93 15.05 20.31
CA ARG A 149 2.58 16.49 20.32
C ARG A 149 1.11 16.74 19.93
N ARG A 150 0.29 15.66 19.82
CA ARG A 150 -1.14 15.72 19.46
C ARG A 150 -1.41 16.36 18.10
N VAL A 151 -0.44 16.29 17.18
CA VAL A 151 -0.64 16.72 15.80
C VAL A 151 -1.42 15.64 15.07
N GLY A 152 -2.57 15.98 14.52
CA GLY A 152 -3.45 15.04 13.81
C GLY A 152 -4.24 15.73 12.72
N GLY A 153 -5.15 14.96 12.09
CA GLY A 153 -6.03 15.47 11.03
C GLY A 153 -5.26 16.05 9.84
N VAL A 154 -5.69 17.20 9.36
CA VAL A 154 -5.14 17.87 8.19
C VAL A 154 -3.67 18.28 8.36
N TYR A 155 -3.28 18.70 9.56
CA TYR A 155 -1.88 19.08 9.82
C TYR A 155 -0.91 17.92 9.62
N PHE A 156 -1.29 16.71 10.08
CA PHE A 156 -0.48 15.51 9.86
C PHE A 156 -0.34 15.19 8.37
N ALA A 157 -1.43 15.30 7.62
CA ALA A 157 -1.42 15.07 6.19
C ALA A 157 -0.49 16.04 5.44
N ILE A 158 -0.54 17.35 5.78
CA ILE A 158 0.33 18.38 5.17
C ILE A 158 1.80 18.13 5.51
N ILE A 159 2.11 17.79 6.77
CA ILE A 159 3.49 17.55 7.19
C ILE A 159 4.05 16.29 6.52
N THR A 160 3.28 15.21 6.42
CA THR A 160 3.72 14.02 5.68
C THR A 160 3.94 14.31 4.20
N GLN A 161 3.15 15.21 3.59
CA GLN A 161 3.34 15.67 2.22
C GLN A 161 4.64 16.50 2.07
N ALA A 162 4.92 17.39 3.02
CA ALA A 162 6.17 18.15 3.02
C ALA A 162 7.39 17.22 3.17
N LEU A 163 7.27 16.18 4.01
CA LEU A 163 8.33 15.18 4.18
C LEU A 163 8.62 14.43 2.87
N VAL A 164 7.58 14.13 2.07
CA VAL A 164 7.76 13.57 0.71
C VAL A 164 8.68 14.45 -0.13
N SER A 165 8.39 15.76 -0.18
CA SER A 165 9.17 16.71 -0.96
C SER A 165 10.62 16.78 -0.49
N VAL A 166 10.84 16.88 0.81
CA VAL A 166 12.18 16.94 1.42
C VAL A 166 12.99 15.70 1.06
N LEU A 167 12.43 14.51 1.25
CA LEU A 167 13.13 13.26 0.96
C LEU A 167 13.36 13.04 -0.53
N THR A 168 12.41 13.42 -1.38
CA THR A 168 12.59 13.37 -2.84
C THR A 168 13.75 14.25 -3.28
N ILE A 169 13.82 15.50 -2.79
CA ILE A 169 14.92 16.44 -3.09
C ILE A 169 16.24 15.90 -2.56
N LEU A 170 16.26 15.33 -1.35
CA LEU A 170 17.46 14.75 -0.75
C LEU A 170 17.98 13.59 -1.58
N ILE A 171 17.12 12.68 -2.02
CA ILE A 171 17.50 11.54 -2.87
C ILE A 171 18.03 12.04 -4.20
N ILE A 172 17.38 12.99 -4.85
CA ILE A 172 17.86 13.57 -6.11
C ILE A 172 19.20 14.26 -5.94
N GLY A 173 19.40 15.01 -4.85
CA GLY A 173 20.63 15.73 -4.57
C GLY A 173 21.83 14.83 -4.26
N GLN A 174 21.60 13.61 -3.73
CA GLN A 174 22.64 12.64 -3.40
C GLN A 174 22.91 11.67 -4.57
N GLN A 175 23.16 12.20 -5.75
CA GLN A 175 23.26 11.45 -6.99
C GLN A 175 24.27 10.30 -6.92
N GLY A 176 25.43 10.51 -6.31
CA GLY A 176 26.46 9.47 -6.16
C GLY A 176 26.07 8.29 -5.27
N TYR A 177 25.05 8.47 -4.40
CA TYR A 177 24.65 7.43 -3.44
C TYR A 177 23.30 6.77 -3.77
N THR A 178 22.45 7.42 -4.57
CA THR A 178 21.06 7.00 -4.81
C THR A 178 20.70 6.90 -6.28
N GLY A 179 21.62 7.24 -7.20
CA GLY A 179 21.37 7.30 -8.63
C GLY A 179 20.69 8.60 -9.09
N GLY A 180 20.51 9.59 -8.18
CA GLY A 180 19.97 10.93 -8.50
C GLY A 180 18.57 10.90 -9.10
N ILE A 181 18.30 11.76 -10.09
CA ILE A 181 16.99 11.90 -10.73
C ILE A 181 16.53 10.64 -11.47
N ASN A 182 17.47 9.88 -12.03
CA ASN A 182 17.17 8.63 -12.75
C ASN A 182 16.87 7.49 -11.78
N GLY A 183 17.40 7.57 -10.55
CA GLY A 183 17.31 6.51 -9.57
C GLY A 183 18.19 5.30 -9.92
N MET A 184 17.82 4.14 -9.40
CA MET A 184 18.50 2.88 -9.67
C MET A 184 17.78 2.14 -10.80
N THR A 185 18.49 2.00 -11.92
CA THR A 185 18.00 1.37 -13.15
C THR A 185 18.86 0.15 -13.51
N ASP A 186 18.40 -0.60 -14.53
CA ASP A 186 19.12 -1.77 -15.06
C ASP A 186 19.34 -2.86 -13.99
N LEU A 187 18.29 -3.17 -13.26
CA LEU A 187 18.26 -4.25 -12.28
C LEU A 187 17.98 -5.56 -13.02
N ARG A 188 18.99 -6.47 -13.04
CA ARG A 188 18.98 -7.62 -13.94
C ARG A 188 18.74 -8.94 -13.25
N THR A 189 19.39 -9.18 -12.11
CA THR A 189 19.47 -10.49 -11.47
C THR A 189 19.03 -10.46 -10.03
N LEU A 190 18.41 -11.54 -9.58
CA LEU A 190 18.10 -11.83 -8.20
C LEU A 190 18.69 -13.22 -7.86
N LEU A 191 19.76 -13.28 -7.07
CA LEU A 191 20.51 -14.51 -6.75
C LEU A 191 20.94 -15.29 -8.01
N GLY A 192 21.44 -14.56 -9.02
CA GLY A 192 21.85 -15.13 -10.30
C GLY A 192 20.72 -15.45 -11.28
N TRP A 193 19.45 -15.26 -10.86
CA TRP A 193 18.29 -15.47 -11.73
C TRP A 193 17.92 -14.18 -12.48
N ASP A 194 17.84 -14.24 -13.81
CA ASP A 194 17.49 -13.07 -14.63
C ASP A 194 16.00 -12.73 -14.47
N ILE A 195 15.71 -11.61 -13.81
CA ILE A 195 14.33 -11.14 -13.53
C ILE A 195 13.67 -10.49 -14.74
N ARG A 196 14.35 -10.32 -15.86
CA ARG A 196 13.81 -9.67 -17.08
C ARG A 196 13.04 -10.64 -17.97
N THR A 197 13.23 -11.94 -17.78
CA THR A 197 12.53 -12.97 -18.55
C THR A 197 11.03 -13.00 -18.24
N ASP A 198 10.22 -13.39 -19.22
CA ASP A 198 8.76 -13.46 -19.04
C ASP A 198 8.35 -14.50 -17.98
N GLU A 199 9.11 -15.59 -17.87
CA GLU A 199 8.92 -16.59 -16.81
C GLU A 199 9.19 -16.01 -15.42
N ALA A 200 10.27 -15.23 -15.28
CA ALA A 200 10.60 -14.56 -14.03
C ALA A 200 9.54 -13.54 -13.64
N LYS A 201 9.07 -12.72 -14.56
CA LYS A 201 8.00 -11.75 -14.32
C LYS A 201 6.70 -12.41 -13.91
N THR A 202 6.35 -13.53 -14.54
CA THR A 202 5.17 -14.32 -14.15
C THR A 202 5.34 -14.93 -12.77
N THR A 203 6.51 -15.47 -12.44
CA THR A 203 6.82 -15.99 -11.10
C THR A 203 6.73 -14.89 -10.05
N LEU A 204 7.33 -13.73 -10.31
CA LEU A 204 7.26 -12.56 -9.42
C LEU A 204 5.83 -12.06 -9.25
N TYR A 205 5.00 -12.13 -10.28
CA TYR A 205 3.57 -11.82 -10.18
C TYR A 205 2.87 -12.74 -9.17
N PHE A 206 3.11 -14.05 -9.21
CA PHE A 206 2.52 -14.98 -8.23
C PHE A 206 3.06 -14.75 -6.82
N VAL A 207 4.37 -14.52 -6.66
CA VAL A 207 4.97 -14.17 -5.36
C VAL A 207 4.33 -12.91 -4.80
N ASN A 208 4.16 -11.88 -5.65
CA ASN A 208 3.48 -10.64 -5.29
C ASN A 208 2.04 -10.89 -4.82
N GLY A 209 1.29 -11.72 -5.54
CA GLY A 209 -0.06 -12.13 -5.14
C GLY A 209 -0.08 -12.81 -3.76
N VAL A 210 0.79 -13.78 -3.52
CA VAL A 210 0.88 -14.50 -2.22
C VAL A 210 1.22 -13.54 -1.09
N LEU A 211 2.22 -12.67 -1.27
CA LEU A 211 2.60 -11.67 -0.26
C LEU A 211 1.46 -10.69 0.01
N LEU A 212 0.73 -10.25 -1.03
CA LEU A 212 -0.44 -9.38 -0.87
C LEU A 212 -1.51 -10.07 -0.01
N PHE A 213 -1.81 -11.34 -0.26
CA PHE A 213 -2.74 -12.10 0.59
C PHE A 213 -2.23 -12.20 2.04
N GLY A 214 -0.94 -12.40 2.26
CA GLY A 214 -0.33 -12.33 3.59
C GLY A 214 -0.60 -10.99 4.29
N CYS A 215 -0.40 -9.86 3.57
CA CYS A 215 -0.72 -8.52 4.08
C CYS A 215 -2.22 -8.32 4.32
N LEU A 216 -3.09 -8.84 3.46
CA LEU A 216 -4.54 -8.80 3.64
C LEU A 216 -4.98 -9.55 4.91
N PHE A 217 -4.45 -10.76 5.14
CA PHE A 217 -4.74 -11.53 6.35
C PHE A 217 -4.21 -10.83 7.60
N LEU A 218 -3.01 -10.26 7.54
CA LEU A 218 -2.44 -9.47 8.63
C LEU A 218 -3.31 -8.24 8.95
N ALA A 219 -3.73 -7.49 7.93
CA ALA A 219 -4.61 -6.34 8.09
C ALA A 219 -5.96 -6.74 8.70
N GLN A 220 -6.54 -7.83 8.25
CA GLN A 220 -7.80 -8.36 8.78
C GLN A 220 -7.65 -8.83 10.25
N TYR A 221 -6.53 -9.48 10.55
CA TYR A 221 -6.20 -9.88 11.92
C TYR A 221 -6.11 -8.69 12.86
N VAL A 222 -5.35 -7.65 12.46
CA VAL A 222 -5.21 -6.41 13.24
C VAL A 222 -6.57 -5.75 13.43
N ARG A 223 -7.37 -5.60 12.37
CA ARG A 223 -8.69 -4.95 12.43
C ARG A 223 -9.65 -5.66 13.38
N ARG A 224 -9.60 -7.01 13.45
CA ARG A 224 -10.46 -7.83 14.31
C ARG A 224 -9.94 -8.03 15.73
N SER A 225 -8.69 -7.72 15.98
CA SER A 225 -8.06 -7.83 17.29
C SER A 225 -8.59 -6.78 18.30
N LYS A 226 -8.13 -6.87 19.54
CA LYS A 226 -8.38 -5.82 20.55
C LYS A 226 -7.83 -4.47 20.09
N LEU A 227 -6.66 -4.47 19.45
CA LEU A 227 -6.03 -3.30 18.87
C LEU A 227 -6.93 -2.61 17.83
N GLY A 228 -7.49 -3.36 16.89
CA GLY A 228 -8.39 -2.79 15.88
C GLY A 228 -9.65 -2.14 16.48
N ARG A 229 -10.21 -2.72 17.54
CA ARG A 229 -11.33 -2.11 18.26
C ARG A 229 -10.97 -0.78 18.94
N VAL A 230 -9.78 -0.71 19.55
CA VAL A 230 -9.25 0.53 20.14
C VAL A 230 -9.00 1.57 19.04
N LEU A 231 -8.42 1.20 17.90
CA LEU A 231 -8.20 2.10 16.76
C LEU A 231 -9.51 2.73 16.26
N ILE A 232 -10.56 1.92 16.07
CA ILE A 232 -11.88 2.42 15.65
C ILE A 232 -12.48 3.35 16.71
N ALA A 233 -12.38 3.00 17.98
CA ALA A 233 -12.84 3.86 19.08
C ALA A 233 -12.10 5.20 19.11
N MET A 234 -10.79 5.18 18.87
CA MET A 234 -9.96 6.40 18.79
C MET A 234 -10.33 7.28 17.58
N ARG A 235 -10.59 6.65 16.43
CA ARG A 235 -11.04 7.37 15.23
C ARG A 235 -12.35 8.13 15.48
N ASP A 236 -13.29 7.48 16.17
CA ASP A 236 -14.63 8.03 16.37
C ASP A 236 -14.66 9.04 17.54
N GLN A 237 -13.95 8.76 18.66
CA GLN A 237 -13.98 9.58 19.87
C GLN A 237 -12.61 9.51 20.60
N GLU A 238 -11.59 10.16 20.08
CA GLU A 238 -10.21 10.12 20.60
C GLU A 238 -10.12 10.52 22.08
N GLU A 239 -10.80 11.61 22.46
CA GLU A 239 -10.77 12.13 23.83
C GLU A 239 -11.34 11.12 24.84
N ARG A 240 -12.43 10.42 24.50
CA ARG A 240 -13.02 9.42 25.40
C ARG A 240 -12.08 8.25 25.66
N VAL A 241 -11.37 7.80 24.61
CA VAL A 241 -10.40 6.69 24.72
C VAL A 241 -9.23 7.14 25.61
N ARG A 242 -8.78 8.38 25.46
CA ARG A 242 -7.71 8.98 26.29
C ARG A 242 -8.13 9.06 27.76
N PHE A 243 -9.33 9.53 28.06
CA PHE A 243 -9.86 9.56 29.43
C PHE A 243 -10.03 8.17 30.05
N SER A 244 -10.16 7.11 29.24
CA SER A 244 -10.19 5.72 29.69
C SER A 244 -8.80 5.14 29.98
N GLY A 245 -7.72 5.96 29.93
CA GLY A 245 -6.36 5.58 30.31
C GLY A 245 -5.53 4.95 29.19
N TYR A 246 -6.00 4.91 27.94
CA TYR A 246 -5.21 4.41 26.81
C TYR A 246 -4.23 5.46 26.29
N ASP A 247 -2.98 5.03 26.00
CA ASP A 247 -1.99 5.87 25.32
C ASP A 247 -2.26 5.90 23.80
N VAL A 248 -3.13 6.81 23.39
CA VAL A 248 -3.54 7.01 22.01
C VAL A 248 -2.36 7.20 21.04
N ALA A 249 -1.29 7.90 21.51
CA ALA A 249 -0.12 8.16 20.68
C ALA A 249 0.59 6.87 20.28
N SER A 250 0.81 5.94 21.20
CA SER A 250 1.47 4.67 20.93
C SER A 250 0.67 3.79 19.96
N PHE A 251 -0.66 3.76 20.06
CA PHE A 251 -1.52 3.04 19.12
C PHE A 251 -1.44 3.64 17.72
N LYS A 252 -1.46 4.97 17.61
CA LYS A 252 -1.31 5.67 16.31
C LYS A 252 0.06 5.41 15.70
N VAL A 253 1.14 5.49 16.47
CA VAL A 253 2.50 5.17 15.99
C VAL A 253 2.56 3.75 15.47
N PHE A 254 2.05 2.78 16.22
CA PHE A 254 2.09 1.38 15.83
C PHE A 254 1.38 1.13 14.49
N VAL A 255 0.15 1.62 14.32
CA VAL A 255 -0.59 1.39 13.07
C VAL A 255 0.06 2.13 11.89
N PHE A 256 0.66 3.29 12.13
CA PHE A 256 1.39 4.05 11.11
C PHE A 256 2.65 3.31 10.66
N CYS A 257 3.44 2.75 11.60
CA CYS A 257 4.59 1.90 11.27
C CYS A 257 4.18 0.63 10.51
N LEU A 258 3.07 0.00 10.89
CA LEU A 258 2.56 -1.17 10.20
C LEU A 258 2.14 -0.85 8.75
N GLY A 259 1.45 0.29 8.54
CA GLY A 259 1.10 0.78 7.20
C GLY A 259 2.34 1.10 6.36
N ALA A 260 3.37 1.70 6.97
CA ALA A 260 4.65 1.97 6.33
C ALA A 260 5.40 0.68 5.94
N ALA A 261 5.41 -0.35 6.80
CA ALA A 261 6.00 -1.64 6.49
C ALA A 261 5.29 -2.33 5.30
N MET A 262 3.95 -2.29 5.26
CA MET A 262 3.19 -2.82 4.12
C MET A 262 3.50 -2.06 2.84
N ALA A 263 3.56 -0.73 2.88
CA ALA A 263 3.94 0.09 1.74
C ALA A 263 5.36 -0.23 1.25
N ALA A 264 6.30 -0.46 2.16
CA ALA A 264 7.68 -0.82 1.86
C ALA A 264 7.81 -2.18 1.16
N VAL A 265 7.05 -3.18 1.61
CA VAL A 265 6.97 -4.48 0.91
C VAL A 265 6.44 -4.29 -0.51
N GLY A 266 5.40 -3.46 -0.69
CA GLY A 266 4.90 -3.09 -2.00
C GLY A 266 5.98 -2.45 -2.88
N GLY A 267 6.79 -1.54 -2.33
CA GLY A 267 7.91 -0.89 -3.02
C GLY A 267 9.02 -1.86 -3.44
N ALA A 268 9.40 -2.78 -2.55
CA ALA A 268 10.37 -3.83 -2.86
C ALA A 268 9.87 -4.75 -3.99
N MET A 269 8.60 -5.17 -3.93
CA MET A 269 7.99 -5.97 -5.00
C MET A 269 7.84 -5.21 -6.31
N PHE A 270 7.57 -3.89 -6.24
CA PHE A 270 7.57 -3.02 -7.42
C PHE A 270 8.93 -3.03 -8.11
N THR A 271 10.00 -2.87 -7.36
CA THR A 271 11.37 -2.87 -7.88
C THR A 271 11.70 -4.19 -8.59
N LEU A 272 11.31 -5.33 -8.01
CA LEU A 272 11.49 -6.65 -8.63
C LEU A 272 10.65 -6.82 -9.90
N GLN A 273 9.39 -6.37 -9.89
CA GLN A 273 8.47 -6.54 -11.02
C GLN A 273 8.79 -5.64 -12.20
N VAL A 274 9.25 -4.41 -11.92
CA VAL A 274 9.46 -3.38 -12.95
C VAL A 274 10.92 -3.26 -13.37
N GLY A 275 11.87 -3.61 -12.49
CA GLY A 275 13.30 -3.59 -12.78
C GLY A 275 13.95 -2.21 -12.63
N PHE A 276 13.27 -1.24 -12.01
CA PHE A 276 13.87 0.05 -11.66
C PHE A 276 13.19 0.69 -10.45
N MET A 277 13.88 1.64 -9.82
CA MET A 277 13.34 2.46 -8.74
C MET A 277 13.85 3.90 -8.85
N SER A 278 12.95 4.87 -8.92
CA SER A 278 13.26 6.27 -9.18
C SER A 278 12.60 7.20 -8.14
N PRO A 279 13.21 8.37 -7.84
CA PRO A 279 12.61 9.36 -6.94
C PRO A 279 11.24 9.87 -7.39
N THR A 280 10.94 9.79 -8.69
CA THR A 280 9.62 10.18 -9.22
C THR A 280 8.48 9.35 -8.65
N LEU A 281 8.76 8.10 -8.21
CA LEU A 281 7.80 7.20 -7.56
C LEU A 281 7.57 7.52 -6.08
N ILE A 282 8.47 8.29 -5.46
CA ILE A 282 8.36 8.75 -4.07
C ILE A 282 7.53 10.03 -3.99
N GLY A 283 7.56 10.86 -5.03
CA GLY A 283 7.06 12.23 -5.09
C GLY A 283 5.62 12.46 -4.62
N ILE A 284 5.21 13.72 -4.67
CA ILE A 284 3.88 14.20 -4.23
C ILE A 284 2.76 13.49 -5.01
N VAL A 285 2.87 13.47 -6.34
CA VAL A 285 1.82 12.93 -7.21
C VAL A 285 1.56 11.45 -6.94
N PRO A 286 2.58 10.55 -6.94
CA PRO A 286 2.35 9.14 -6.59
C PRO A 286 1.80 8.94 -5.18
N SER A 287 2.23 9.75 -4.21
CA SER A 287 1.72 9.67 -2.84
C SER A 287 0.22 9.99 -2.75
N ILE A 288 -0.26 10.98 -3.51
CA ILE A 288 -1.68 11.31 -3.61
C ILE A 288 -2.43 10.20 -4.36
N GLU A 289 -1.88 9.68 -5.46
CA GLU A 289 -2.46 8.55 -6.20
C GLU A 289 -2.72 7.35 -5.30
N MET A 290 -1.77 7.00 -4.42
CA MET A 290 -1.93 5.90 -3.46
C MET A 290 -3.11 6.11 -2.51
N VAL A 291 -3.38 7.34 -2.09
CA VAL A 291 -4.57 7.67 -1.29
C VAL A 291 -5.84 7.57 -2.12
N ILE A 292 -5.80 7.95 -3.40
CA ILE A 292 -6.93 7.82 -4.33
C ILE A 292 -7.32 6.34 -4.47
N PHE A 293 -6.35 5.42 -4.58
CA PHE A 293 -6.62 3.97 -4.65
C PHE A 293 -7.46 3.50 -3.46
N CYS A 294 -7.08 3.90 -2.25
CA CYS A 294 -7.81 3.58 -1.04
C CYS A 294 -9.18 4.27 -0.97
N ALA A 295 -9.29 5.53 -1.40
CA ALA A 295 -10.54 6.29 -1.39
C ALA A 295 -11.56 5.71 -2.37
N VAL A 296 -11.15 5.43 -3.63
CA VAL A 296 -12.01 4.83 -4.66
C VAL A 296 -12.50 3.45 -4.25
N GLY A 297 -11.59 2.63 -3.72
CA GLY A 297 -11.94 1.29 -3.26
C GLY A 297 -12.85 1.27 -2.04
N GLY A 298 -12.70 2.25 -1.16
CA GLY A 298 -13.43 2.40 0.09
C GLY A 298 -12.53 2.21 1.32
N ARG A 299 -12.26 3.32 2.01
CA ARG A 299 -11.34 3.39 3.16
C ARG A 299 -11.66 2.45 4.33
N HIS A 300 -12.88 1.93 4.39
CA HIS A 300 -13.32 1.02 5.46
C HIS A 300 -13.28 -0.46 5.07
N SER A 301 -12.98 -0.77 3.80
CA SER A 301 -12.94 -2.14 3.28
C SER A 301 -11.54 -2.50 2.79
N ILE A 302 -10.94 -3.53 3.40
CA ILE A 302 -9.62 -4.04 3.00
C ILE A 302 -9.67 -4.58 1.56
N LEU A 303 -10.70 -5.37 1.22
CA LEU A 303 -10.90 -5.88 -0.13
C LEU A 303 -11.19 -4.73 -1.11
N GLY A 304 -12.04 -3.78 -0.70
CA GLY A 304 -12.34 -2.60 -1.49
C GLY A 304 -11.08 -1.85 -1.92
N ALA A 305 -10.13 -1.63 -0.99
CA ALA A 305 -8.89 -0.94 -1.29
C ALA A 305 -8.04 -1.65 -2.36
N VAL A 306 -7.99 -2.99 -2.37
CA VAL A 306 -7.30 -3.76 -3.41
C VAL A 306 -7.99 -3.58 -4.77
N TYR A 307 -9.31 -3.74 -4.82
CA TYR A 307 -10.06 -3.50 -6.07
C TYR A 307 -9.88 -2.05 -6.54
N GLY A 308 -9.89 -1.07 -5.63
CA GLY A 308 -9.63 0.33 -5.94
C GLY A 308 -8.25 0.54 -6.55
N ALA A 309 -7.21 -0.07 -5.96
CA ALA A 309 -5.85 0.01 -6.51
C ALA A 309 -5.76 -0.59 -7.92
N LEU A 310 -6.34 -1.77 -8.14
CA LEU A 310 -6.34 -2.43 -9.45
C LEU A 310 -7.12 -1.62 -10.49
N LEU A 311 -8.33 -1.18 -10.14
CA LEU A 311 -9.22 -0.47 -11.05
C LEU A 311 -8.67 0.90 -11.44
N VAL A 312 -8.18 1.68 -10.47
CA VAL A 312 -7.64 3.03 -10.77
C VAL A 312 -6.36 2.94 -11.59
N ASN A 313 -5.46 1.99 -11.28
CA ASN A 313 -4.26 1.82 -12.08
C ASN A 313 -4.57 1.31 -13.50
N TRP A 314 -5.52 0.39 -13.64
CA TRP A 314 -6.00 -0.04 -14.96
C TRP A 314 -6.60 1.13 -15.74
N ALA A 315 -7.51 1.90 -15.13
CA ALA A 315 -8.11 3.07 -15.74
C ALA A 315 -7.07 4.13 -16.12
N LYS A 316 -6.09 4.39 -15.20
CA LYS A 316 -4.97 5.29 -15.45
C LYS A 316 -4.19 4.89 -16.70
N THR A 317 -3.82 3.61 -16.82
CA THR A 317 -3.05 3.12 -17.96
C THR A 317 -3.85 3.26 -19.25
N THR A 318 -5.09 2.79 -19.28
CA THR A 318 -5.96 2.86 -20.46
C THR A 318 -6.22 4.32 -20.89
N PHE A 319 -6.45 5.21 -19.92
CA PHE A 319 -6.68 6.63 -20.21
C PHE A 319 -5.41 7.34 -20.66
N SER A 320 -4.26 7.03 -20.06
CA SER A 320 -2.96 7.57 -20.45
C SER A 320 -2.51 7.11 -21.85
N GLU A 321 -2.85 5.89 -22.25
CA GLU A 321 -2.61 5.38 -23.61
C GLU A 321 -3.48 6.11 -24.65
N SER A 322 -4.72 6.47 -24.29
CA SER A 322 -5.66 7.12 -25.19
C SER A 322 -5.50 8.64 -25.23
N PHE A 323 -5.21 9.27 -24.09
CA PHE A 323 -5.13 10.73 -23.90
C PHE A 323 -3.93 11.14 -23.01
N PRO A 324 -2.69 11.08 -23.53
CA PRO A 324 -1.47 11.29 -22.73
C PRO A 324 -1.39 12.64 -22.01
N GLU A 325 -1.98 13.70 -22.58
CA GLU A 325 -1.92 15.07 -22.01
C GLU A 325 -3.00 15.31 -20.93
N LEU A 326 -4.09 14.54 -20.98
CA LEU A 326 -5.27 14.77 -20.12
C LEU A 326 -5.35 13.82 -18.92
N TRP A 327 -4.48 12.81 -18.85
CA TRP A 327 -4.58 11.77 -17.82
C TRP A 327 -4.48 12.32 -16.38
N LEU A 328 -3.66 13.36 -16.17
CA LEU A 328 -3.49 13.97 -14.86
C LEU A 328 -4.75 14.75 -14.43
N LEU A 329 -5.39 15.44 -15.38
CA LEU A 329 -6.68 16.10 -15.15
C LEU A 329 -7.79 15.07 -14.93
N GLY A 330 -7.78 13.98 -15.69
CA GLY A 330 -8.71 12.86 -15.50
C GLY A 330 -8.58 12.22 -14.12
N LEU A 331 -7.36 12.02 -13.61
CA LEU A 331 -7.10 11.50 -12.28
C LEU A 331 -7.62 12.47 -11.19
N GLY A 332 -7.34 13.77 -11.34
CA GLY A 332 -7.84 14.80 -10.43
C GLY A 332 -9.38 14.86 -10.43
N GLY A 333 -9.98 14.83 -11.62
CA GLY A 333 -11.45 14.78 -11.78
C GLY A 333 -12.06 13.51 -11.16
N LEU A 334 -11.42 12.35 -11.35
CA LEU A 334 -11.84 11.09 -10.70
C LEU A 334 -11.82 11.22 -9.17
N PHE A 335 -10.76 11.80 -8.62
CA PHE A 335 -10.65 12.01 -7.17
C PHE A 335 -11.77 12.89 -6.64
N ILE A 336 -12.01 14.03 -7.29
CA ILE A 336 -13.09 14.96 -6.93
C ILE A 336 -14.45 14.24 -7.02
N ALA A 337 -14.71 13.52 -8.11
CA ALA A 337 -15.95 12.79 -8.31
C ALA A 337 -16.16 11.73 -7.22
N VAL A 338 -15.12 10.96 -6.88
CA VAL A 338 -15.22 9.92 -5.82
C VAL A 338 -15.48 10.54 -4.46
N VAL A 339 -14.79 11.63 -4.10
CA VAL A 339 -14.98 12.29 -2.80
C VAL A 339 -16.39 12.91 -2.67
N LEU A 340 -16.92 13.49 -3.75
CA LEU A 340 -18.22 14.15 -3.73
C LEU A 340 -19.41 13.17 -3.86
N VAL A 341 -19.28 12.17 -4.74
CA VAL A 341 -20.40 11.26 -5.09
C VAL A 341 -20.35 9.99 -4.26
N PHE A 342 -19.16 9.47 -3.95
CA PHE A 342 -18.96 8.19 -3.28
C PHE A 342 -18.03 8.30 -2.07
N PRO A 343 -18.39 9.01 -0.99
CA PRO A 343 -17.51 9.25 0.17
C PRO A 343 -17.06 7.97 0.88
N ASN A 344 -17.77 6.86 0.69
CA ASN A 344 -17.41 5.53 1.20
C ASN A 344 -16.79 4.62 0.14
N GLY A 345 -16.49 5.13 -1.06
CA GLY A 345 -15.93 4.39 -2.18
C GLY A 345 -16.84 3.31 -2.75
N LEU A 346 -16.29 2.48 -3.64
CA LEU A 346 -17.03 1.38 -4.28
C LEU A 346 -17.57 0.35 -3.27
N ALA A 347 -16.82 0.10 -2.18
CA ALA A 347 -17.28 -0.79 -1.12
C ALA A 347 -18.50 -0.25 -0.38
N GLY A 348 -18.65 1.09 -0.27
CA GLY A 348 -19.85 1.72 0.29
C GLY A 348 -21.08 1.50 -0.56
N ILE A 349 -20.94 1.59 -1.88
CA ILE A 349 -22.03 1.31 -2.82
C ILE A 349 -22.54 -0.13 -2.64
N TYR A 350 -21.62 -1.09 -2.54
CA TYR A 350 -21.98 -2.48 -2.30
C TYR A 350 -22.72 -2.67 -0.97
N ASP A 351 -22.25 -2.03 0.11
CA ASP A 351 -22.91 -2.14 1.43
C ASP A 351 -24.31 -1.51 1.41
N ASP A 352 -24.49 -0.35 0.78
CA ASP A 352 -25.77 0.37 0.77
C ASP A 352 -26.78 -0.24 -0.22
N TRP A 353 -26.35 -0.65 -1.42
CA TRP A 353 -27.25 -1.09 -2.48
C TRP A 353 -27.49 -2.60 -2.52
N VAL A 354 -26.55 -3.40 -2.01
CA VAL A 354 -26.64 -4.88 -2.09
C VAL A 354 -26.86 -5.47 -0.71
N LYS A 355 -26.00 -5.16 0.25
CA LYS A 355 -26.00 -5.82 1.56
C LYS A 355 -27.16 -5.40 2.44
N ARG A 356 -27.45 -4.10 2.54
CA ARG A 356 -28.58 -3.59 3.36
C ARG A 356 -29.93 -4.12 2.90
N PRO A 357 -30.31 -4.09 1.60
CA PRO A 357 -31.58 -4.66 1.13
C PRO A 357 -31.69 -6.16 1.41
N ILE A 358 -30.60 -6.92 1.17
CA ILE A 358 -30.59 -8.38 1.40
C ILE A 358 -30.76 -8.69 2.89
N VAL A 359 -30.03 -8.01 3.76
CA VAL A 359 -30.14 -8.20 5.22
C VAL A 359 -31.55 -7.84 5.72
N ASN A 360 -32.14 -6.75 5.20
CA ASN A 360 -33.49 -6.35 5.55
C ASN A 360 -34.56 -7.36 5.07
N LEU A 361 -34.36 -7.95 3.88
CA LEU A 361 -35.24 -9.01 3.36
C LEU A 361 -35.13 -10.27 4.22
N LEU A 362 -33.90 -10.70 4.57
CA LEU A 362 -33.68 -11.86 5.43
C LEU A 362 -34.22 -11.68 6.85
N ASN A 363 -34.08 -10.46 7.41
CA ASN A 363 -34.63 -10.14 8.72
C ASN A 363 -36.18 -10.08 8.68
N ARG A 364 -36.78 -9.61 7.59
CA ARG A 364 -38.25 -9.66 7.39
C ARG A 364 -38.77 -11.09 7.27
N GLN A 365 -38.02 -11.99 6.61
CA GLN A 365 -38.41 -13.40 6.52
C GLN A 365 -38.28 -14.10 7.89
N ARG A 366 -37.19 -13.88 8.62
CA ARG A 366 -37.01 -14.41 9.98
C ARG A 366 -38.03 -13.86 10.99
N GLY A 367 -38.45 -12.59 10.87
CA GLY A 367 -39.48 -11.99 11.68
C GLY A 367 -40.87 -12.57 11.38
N ARG A 368 -41.15 -12.97 10.12
CA ARG A 368 -42.38 -13.67 9.74
C ARG A 368 -42.40 -15.11 10.24
N GLU A 369 -41.30 -15.83 10.21
CA GLU A 369 -41.18 -17.19 10.73
C GLU A 369 -41.23 -17.25 12.26
N ALA A 370 -40.77 -16.18 12.95
CA ALA A 370 -40.80 -16.09 14.42
C ALA A 370 -42.20 -15.66 14.99
N GLY A 371 -43.20 -15.46 14.16
CA GLY A 371 -44.57 -15.14 14.61
C GLY A 371 -44.77 -13.83 15.38
N VAL A 372 -43.74 -12.96 15.38
CA VAL A 372 -43.82 -11.64 16.03
C VAL A 372 -44.37 -10.65 15.02
N GLY A 373 -45.71 -10.47 15.04
CA GLY A 373 -46.38 -9.41 14.31
C GLY A 373 -45.87 -8.05 14.80
N LEU A 374 -45.04 -7.36 13.98
CA LEU A 374 -44.71 -5.96 14.21
C LEU A 374 -45.99 -5.11 14.07
N PRO A 375 -46.29 -4.20 15.04
CA PRO A 375 -47.41 -3.30 14.90
C PRO A 375 -47.20 -2.41 13.68
N ALA A 376 -48.23 -2.34 12.82
CA ALA A 376 -48.31 -1.39 11.73
C ALA A 376 -48.39 0.02 12.31
N GLY A 377 -47.36 0.84 12.05
CA GLY A 377 -47.40 2.27 12.34
C GLY A 377 -46.37 2.75 13.35
N ALA A 378 -45.12 2.88 12.93
CA ALA A 378 -44.21 3.85 13.51
C ALA A 378 -43.70 4.77 12.39
N PRO A 379 -43.79 6.10 12.53
CA PRO A 379 -43.27 7.03 11.53
C PRO A 379 -41.76 6.98 11.49
N ALA A 380 -41.22 7.13 10.30
CA ALA A 380 -39.79 7.29 10.05
C ALA A 380 -39.37 8.67 10.59
N GLU A 381 -38.48 8.66 11.59
CA GLU A 381 -37.57 9.74 11.93
C GLU A 381 -36.14 9.41 11.48
#